data_f1a140e02735269f3fc184c5ac961fb7
#
_entry.id   f1a140e02735269f3fc184c5ac961fb7
#
_cell.length_a   1.000
_cell.length_b   1.000
_cell.length_c   1.000
_cell.angle_alpha   90.00
_cell.angle_beta   90.00
_cell.angle_gamma   90.00
#
_symmetry.space_group_name_H-M   'P 1'
#
loop_
_entity.id
_entity.type
_entity.pdbx_description
1 polymer ?
#
loop_
_entity_poly.entity_id
_entity_poly.type
_entity_poly.pdbx_seq_one_letter_code
_entity_poly.pdbx_strand_id
1 'polypeptide(L)'
;MLSTLHNAWKVPDLRKKILWTIFLVAIFRMGSYIPVPGIDTGALKNLTQSGGLISFYDLISGGSFSRFSLFALSVTPYINATIIMQLLQIAIPKLEQLSKEGDDGRKKIQKITRYAAIGISIIMAYGSYIVIAKYGALKYNSPIDIFLIVLSLVVGSTFLIWLGDQITVKGVGNGTSIIIYANIISALPMTGYQIYSLLIAGKINIVEVILFVGAAIALLAGVIYLYLAERRIQVQYSNKAVGSRMARGQSHIPLSIIGTAVIAIIFAMSVMSFPMTVANFFPNASWAQWITGSSYSPFNSGTWMYIALYCILTIFFTWFYTQITFKPDEMAENMHKSSGFIPGVRPGKPTEIYLEKVLNKVALIGGIFAAIIAIVPVLVANYTSFQDVQFGGTSVLILVSVSLEIMRQLSTQLTMKHYQGFLN
;
A
#
# COMPACT_ATOMS: atom_id res chain seq x y z
N MET A 1 22.17 -5.03 3.20
CA MET A 1 21.09 -5.43 2.30
C MET A 1 21.54 -6.42 1.21
N LEU A 2 22.54 -6.09 0.39
CA LEU A 2 23.05 -7.02 -0.64
C LEU A 2 23.62 -8.33 -0.04
N SER A 3 24.30 -8.25 1.11
CA SER A 3 24.78 -9.42 1.85
C SER A 3 23.67 -10.35 2.32
N THR A 4 22.54 -9.81 2.77
CA THR A 4 21.35 -10.60 3.19
C THR A 4 20.73 -11.33 2.01
N LEU A 5 20.58 -10.67 0.87
CA LEU A 5 20.09 -11.30 -0.38
C LEU A 5 21.04 -12.40 -0.86
N HIS A 6 22.35 -12.14 -0.86
CA HIS A 6 23.35 -13.13 -1.24
C HIS A 6 23.33 -14.36 -0.30
N ASN A 7 23.21 -14.15 1.00
CA ASN A 7 23.11 -15.25 1.97
C ASN A 7 21.78 -16.00 1.84
N ALA A 8 20.66 -15.30 1.59
CA ALA A 8 19.37 -15.93 1.33
C ALA A 8 19.39 -16.84 0.09
N TRP A 9 20.13 -16.44 -0.95
CA TRP A 9 20.28 -17.25 -2.17
C TRP A 9 21.05 -18.56 -1.94
N LYS A 10 21.97 -18.61 -0.97
CA LYS A 10 22.70 -19.82 -0.59
C LYS A 10 21.84 -20.86 0.10
N VAL A 11 20.73 -20.45 0.75
CA VAL A 11 19.83 -21.36 1.46
C VAL A 11 18.78 -21.90 0.48
N PRO A 12 18.74 -23.25 0.23
CA PRO A 12 17.90 -23.85 -0.83
C PRO A 12 16.41 -23.50 -0.69
N ASP A 13 15.89 -23.49 0.54
CA ASP A 13 14.47 -23.23 0.80
C ASP A 13 14.11 -21.77 0.51
N LEU A 14 14.98 -20.83 0.88
CA LEU A 14 14.76 -19.40 0.62
C LEU A 14 14.89 -19.10 -0.87
N ARG A 15 15.84 -19.74 -1.54
CA ARG A 15 16.00 -19.65 -2.99
C ARG A 15 14.72 -20.13 -3.71
N LYS A 16 14.13 -21.27 -3.29
CA LYS A 16 12.86 -21.75 -3.87
C LYS A 16 11.72 -20.74 -3.68
N LYS A 17 11.59 -20.15 -2.49
CA LYS A 17 10.57 -19.12 -2.22
C LYS A 17 10.76 -17.87 -3.08
N ILE A 18 12.00 -17.38 -3.22
CA ILE A 18 12.32 -16.22 -4.07
C ILE A 18 12.00 -16.52 -5.54
N LEU A 19 12.43 -17.67 -6.06
CA LEU A 19 12.14 -18.08 -7.42
C LEU A 19 10.63 -18.24 -7.68
N TRP A 20 9.90 -18.80 -6.71
CA TRP A 20 8.44 -18.92 -6.79
C TRP A 20 7.76 -17.53 -6.84
N THR A 21 8.22 -16.59 -6.03
CA THR A 21 7.71 -15.21 -6.05
C THR A 21 7.98 -14.55 -7.41
N ILE A 22 9.19 -14.65 -7.95
CA ILE A 22 9.54 -14.09 -9.26
C ILE A 22 8.69 -14.73 -10.36
N PHE A 23 8.49 -16.04 -10.33
CA PHE A 23 7.65 -16.76 -11.29
C PHE A 23 6.20 -16.27 -11.28
N LEU A 24 5.59 -16.12 -10.09
CA LEU A 24 4.22 -15.61 -9.98
C LEU A 24 4.10 -14.15 -10.41
N VAL A 25 5.10 -13.32 -10.12
CA VAL A 25 5.16 -11.94 -10.60
C VAL A 25 5.29 -11.89 -12.13
N ALA A 26 6.04 -12.81 -12.74
CA ALA A 26 6.12 -12.92 -14.21
C ALA A 26 4.76 -13.28 -14.83
N ILE A 27 4.01 -14.25 -14.25
CA ILE A 27 2.64 -14.57 -14.68
C ILE A 27 1.74 -13.34 -14.59
N PHE A 28 1.81 -12.62 -13.47
CA PHE A 28 1.07 -11.38 -13.29
C PHE A 28 1.40 -10.37 -14.41
N ARG A 29 2.68 -10.16 -14.71
CA ARG A 29 3.08 -9.21 -15.77
C ARG A 29 2.62 -9.64 -17.15
N MET A 30 2.66 -10.93 -17.47
CA MET A 30 2.13 -11.44 -18.74
C MET A 30 0.62 -11.13 -18.88
N GLY A 31 -0.17 -11.39 -17.85
CA GLY A 31 -1.61 -11.09 -17.86
C GLY A 31 -1.94 -9.58 -17.94
N SER A 32 -1.04 -8.70 -17.48
CA SER A 32 -1.17 -7.25 -17.59
C SER A 32 -1.11 -6.73 -19.04
N TYR A 33 -0.69 -7.54 -19.99
CA TYR A 33 -0.66 -7.21 -21.41
C TYR A 33 -1.82 -7.79 -22.21
N ILE A 34 -2.68 -8.63 -21.62
CA ILE A 34 -3.84 -9.22 -22.28
C ILE A 34 -4.99 -8.21 -22.21
N PRO A 35 -5.38 -7.57 -23.34
CA PRO A 35 -6.46 -6.58 -23.35
C PRO A 35 -7.81 -7.27 -23.17
N VAL A 36 -8.76 -6.58 -22.52
CA VAL A 36 -10.16 -7.01 -22.44
C VAL A 36 -10.79 -6.91 -23.84
N PRO A 37 -11.49 -7.94 -24.30
CA PRO A 37 -12.12 -7.92 -25.63
C PRO A 37 -13.20 -6.82 -25.71
N GLY A 38 -13.39 -6.24 -26.92
CA GLY A 38 -14.43 -5.25 -27.18
C GLY A 38 -14.06 -3.79 -26.89
N ILE A 39 -12.80 -3.49 -26.54
CA ILE A 39 -12.35 -2.14 -26.20
C ILE A 39 -11.33 -1.63 -27.22
N ASP A 40 -11.40 -0.34 -27.54
CA ASP A 40 -10.41 0.37 -28.34
C ASP A 40 -9.34 1.00 -27.41
N THR A 41 -8.18 0.35 -27.38
CA THR A 41 -7.05 0.80 -26.56
C THR A 41 -6.41 2.11 -27.07
N GLY A 42 -6.64 2.47 -28.36
CA GLY A 42 -6.14 3.73 -28.93
C GLY A 42 -6.83 4.95 -28.35
N ALA A 43 -8.14 4.90 -28.18
CA ALA A 43 -8.94 5.98 -27.58
C ALA A 43 -8.58 6.17 -26.07
N LEU A 44 -8.22 5.09 -25.38
CA LEU A 44 -7.89 5.14 -23.95
C LEU A 44 -6.52 5.79 -23.63
N LYS A 45 -5.55 5.70 -24.51
CA LYS A 45 -4.23 6.33 -24.30
C LYS A 45 -4.33 7.85 -24.11
N ASN A 46 -5.26 8.49 -24.82
CA ASN A 46 -5.47 9.93 -24.70
C ASN A 46 -6.09 10.34 -23.35
N LEU A 47 -6.82 9.42 -22.71
CA LEU A 47 -7.45 9.64 -21.41
C LEU A 47 -6.48 9.58 -20.25
N THR A 48 -5.52 8.67 -20.29
CA THR A 48 -4.51 8.52 -19.23
C THR A 48 -3.48 9.65 -19.26
N GLN A 49 -3.33 10.32 -20.39
CA GLN A 49 -2.46 11.50 -20.52
C GLN A 49 -3.08 12.79 -19.96
N SER A 50 -4.39 12.83 -19.74
CA SER A 50 -5.07 14.03 -19.20
C SER A 50 -4.87 14.26 -17.69
N GLY A 51 -4.09 13.40 -17.00
CA GLY A 51 -3.78 13.53 -15.59
C GLY A 51 -4.93 13.14 -14.64
N GLY A 52 -4.75 13.38 -13.35
CA GLY A 52 -5.79 13.14 -12.34
C GLY A 52 -5.85 11.69 -11.83
N LEU A 53 -7.05 11.29 -11.36
CA LEU A 53 -7.26 9.98 -10.74
C LEU A 53 -7.06 8.80 -11.70
N ILE A 54 -7.37 8.95 -12.98
CA ILE A 54 -7.18 7.90 -14.00
C ILE A 54 -5.71 7.56 -14.13
N SER A 55 -4.86 8.58 -14.15
CA SER A 55 -3.40 8.44 -14.17
C SER A 55 -2.88 7.74 -12.91
N PHE A 56 -3.47 8.01 -11.75
CA PHE A 56 -3.15 7.34 -10.49
C PHE A 56 -3.55 5.86 -10.50
N TYR A 57 -4.74 5.51 -10.98
CA TYR A 57 -5.14 4.11 -11.15
C TYR A 57 -4.23 3.38 -12.13
N ASP A 58 -3.81 4.04 -13.20
CA ASP A 58 -2.88 3.48 -14.17
C ASP A 58 -1.50 3.21 -13.56
N LEU A 59 -1.01 4.11 -12.70
CA LEU A 59 0.23 3.94 -11.97
C LEU A 59 0.18 2.74 -11.00
N ILE A 60 -0.88 2.60 -10.19
CA ILE A 60 -1.05 1.45 -9.28
C ILE A 60 -1.23 0.15 -10.05
N SER A 61 -1.88 0.20 -11.21
CA SER A 61 -2.05 -0.97 -12.07
C SER A 61 -0.83 -1.26 -12.96
N GLY A 62 0.20 -0.40 -12.93
CA GLY A 62 1.43 -0.56 -13.71
C GLY A 62 1.20 -0.47 -15.22
N GLY A 63 0.36 0.47 -15.68
CA GLY A 63 -0.01 0.65 -17.08
C GLY A 63 -1.07 -0.35 -17.58
N SER A 64 -1.67 -1.13 -16.68
CA SER A 64 -2.72 -2.10 -17.03
C SER A 64 -4.06 -1.43 -17.30
N PHE A 65 -4.32 -0.26 -16.69
CA PHE A 65 -5.53 0.50 -16.90
C PHE A 65 -5.54 1.21 -18.25
N SER A 66 -4.44 1.85 -18.65
CA SER A 66 -4.30 2.51 -19.97
C SER A 66 -4.44 1.56 -21.15
N ARG A 67 -4.07 0.28 -20.95
CA ARG A 67 -4.26 -0.79 -21.93
C ARG A 67 -5.57 -1.52 -21.78
N PHE A 68 -6.33 -1.20 -20.74
CA PHE A 68 -7.52 -1.91 -20.31
C PHE A 68 -7.35 -3.42 -20.35
N SER A 69 -6.32 -3.90 -19.66
CA SER A 69 -6.02 -5.31 -19.58
C SER A 69 -6.95 -6.03 -18.60
N LEU A 70 -6.94 -7.36 -18.60
CA LEU A 70 -7.63 -8.20 -17.61
C LEU A 70 -7.37 -7.77 -16.16
N PHE A 71 -6.19 -7.20 -15.89
CA PHE A 71 -5.75 -6.74 -14.58
C PHE A 71 -5.88 -5.22 -14.38
N ALA A 72 -6.74 -4.55 -15.16
CA ALA A 72 -6.93 -3.10 -15.07
C ALA A 72 -7.36 -2.64 -13.66
N LEU A 73 -8.20 -3.40 -12.96
CA LEU A 73 -8.58 -3.12 -11.57
C LEU A 73 -7.46 -3.42 -10.56
N SER A 74 -6.41 -4.13 -10.97
CA SER A 74 -5.31 -4.56 -10.10
C SER A 74 -5.83 -5.27 -8.83
N VAL A 75 -5.17 -5.08 -7.70
CA VAL A 75 -5.58 -5.58 -6.37
C VAL A 75 -6.40 -4.55 -5.59
N THR A 76 -6.78 -3.43 -6.21
CA THR A 76 -7.51 -2.32 -5.56
C THR A 76 -8.82 -2.76 -4.89
N PRO A 77 -9.69 -3.61 -5.49
CA PRO A 77 -10.90 -4.09 -4.82
C PRO A 77 -10.60 -4.85 -3.53
N TYR A 78 -9.52 -5.63 -3.52
CA TYR A 78 -9.10 -6.36 -2.32
C TYR A 78 -8.57 -5.44 -1.23
N ILE A 79 -7.80 -4.41 -1.60
CA ILE A 79 -7.33 -3.39 -0.65
C ILE A 79 -8.52 -2.71 0.00
N ASN A 80 -9.50 -2.25 -0.79
CA ASN A 80 -10.70 -1.60 -0.28
C ASN A 80 -11.51 -2.54 0.64
N ALA A 81 -11.67 -3.82 0.26
CA ALA A 81 -12.32 -4.80 1.10
C ALA A 81 -11.59 -5.02 2.43
N THR A 82 -10.26 -5.07 2.40
CA THR A 82 -9.44 -5.25 3.60
C THR A 82 -9.59 -4.05 4.54
N ILE A 83 -9.60 -2.82 4.00
CA ILE A 83 -9.83 -1.59 4.75
C ILE A 83 -11.19 -1.63 5.44
N ILE A 84 -12.26 -1.91 4.67
CA ILE A 84 -13.63 -1.98 5.17
C ILE A 84 -13.71 -3.06 6.28
N MET A 85 -13.13 -4.23 6.06
CA MET A 85 -13.16 -5.31 7.04
C MET A 85 -12.39 -4.97 8.32
N GLN A 86 -11.27 -4.26 8.24
CA GLN A 86 -10.55 -3.79 9.43
C GLN A 86 -11.36 -2.79 10.25
N LEU A 87 -12.05 -1.86 9.59
CA LEU A 87 -12.96 -0.93 10.26
C LEU A 87 -14.16 -1.66 10.89
N LEU A 88 -14.75 -2.62 10.18
CA LEU A 88 -15.87 -3.43 10.68
C LEU A 88 -15.48 -4.32 11.85
N GLN A 89 -14.25 -4.80 11.94
CA GLN A 89 -13.75 -5.57 13.09
C GLN A 89 -13.75 -4.76 14.39
N ILE A 90 -13.65 -3.42 14.29
CA ILE A 90 -13.72 -2.53 15.45
C ILE A 90 -15.18 -2.18 15.77
N ALA A 91 -15.99 -1.98 14.72
CA ALA A 91 -17.37 -1.53 14.88
C ALA A 91 -18.32 -2.66 15.28
N ILE A 92 -18.03 -3.91 14.89
CA ILE A 92 -18.91 -5.06 15.09
C ILE A 92 -18.31 -6.03 16.11
N PRO A 93 -18.90 -6.18 17.32
CA PRO A 93 -18.36 -7.03 18.38
C PRO A 93 -18.18 -8.51 17.97
N LYS A 94 -19.03 -9.05 17.11
CA LYS A 94 -18.91 -10.42 16.58
C LYS A 94 -17.64 -10.61 15.75
N LEU A 95 -17.26 -9.60 14.94
CA LEU A 95 -16.03 -9.65 14.13
C LEU A 95 -14.79 -9.43 15.00
N GLU A 96 -14.89 -8.62 16.04
CA GLU A 96 -13.84 -8.44 17.02
C GLU A 96 -13.55 -9.76 17.76
N GLN A 97 -14.59 -10.45 18.25
CA GLN A 97 -14.45 -11.75 18.88
C GLN A 97 -13.80 -12.76 17.93
N LEU A 98 -14.26 -12.82 16.68
CA LEU A 98 -13.69 -13.67 15.65
C LEU A 98 -12.18 -13.37 15.43
N SER A 99 -11.76 -12.12 15.51
CA SER A 99 -10.34 -11.74 15.38
C SER A 99 -9.47 -12.24 16.54
N LYS A 100 -10.08 -12.46 17.72
CA LYS A 100 -9.45 -12.97 18.94
C LYS A 100 -9.43 -14.51 19.02
N GLU A 101 -10.17 -15.24 18.17
CA GLU A 101 -10.20 -16.70 18.10
C GLU A 101 -8.90 -17.34 17.56
N GLY A 102 -7.85 -16.55 17.30
CA GLY A 102 -6.57 -17.06 16.81
C GLY A 102 -6.57 -17.34 15.29
N ASP A 103 -5.88 -18.40 14.87
CA ASP A 103 -5.66 -18.67 13.43
C ASP A 103 -6.96 -19.02 12.67
N ASP A 104 -7.90 -19.72 13.30
CA ASP A 104 -9.15 -20.10 12.65
C ASP A 104 -10.09 -18.91 12.47
N GLY A 105 -10.12 -17.99 13.44
CA GLY A 105 -10.83 -16.73 13.30
C GLY A 105 -10.25 -15.85 12.18
N ARG A 106 -8.92 -15.74 12.12
CA ARG A 106 -8.23 -15.02 11.04
C ARG A 106 -8.54 -15.59 9.66
N LYS A 107 -8.56 -16.92 9.49
CA LYS A 107 -8.94 -17.58 8.23
C LYS A 107 -10.38 -17.25 7.82
N LYS A 108 -11.32 -17.24 8.78
CA LYS A 108 -12.73 -16.87 8.52
C LYS A 108 -12.84 -15.41 8.07
N ILE A 109 -12.16 -14.48 8.75
CA ILE A 109 -12.13 -13.06 8.38
C ILE A 109 -11.54 -12.91 6.98
N GLN A 110 -10.43 -13.56 6.66
CA GLN A 110 -9.82 -13.51 5.34
C GLN A 110 -10.76 -14.04 4.24
N LYS A 111 -11.53 -15.08 4.53
CA LYS A 111 -12.55 -15.61 3.61
C LYS A 111 -13.65 -14.57 3.35
N ILE A 112 -14.18 -13.93 4.41
CA ILE A 112 -15.18 -12.86 4.28
C ILE A 112 -14.63 -11.69 3.47
N THR A 113 -13.38 -11.28 3.74
CA THR A 113 -12.68 -10.20 2.99
C THR A 113 -12.59 -10.52 1.50
N ARG A 114 -12.31 -11.77 1.12
CA ARG A 114 -12.27 -12.19 -0.30
C ARG A 114 -13.65 -12.08 -0.96
N TYR A 115 -14.72 -12.50 -0.30
CA TYR A 115 -16.08 -12.35 -0.85
C TYR A 115 -16.47 -10.87 -0.98
N ALA A 116 -16.16 -10.06 0.03
CA ALA A 116 -16.35 -8.61 -0.04
C ALA A 116 -15.56 -7.99 -1.20
N ALA A 117 -14.32 -8.42 -1.42
CA ALA A 117 -13.48 -7.96 -2.53
C ALA A 117 -14.09 -8.29 -3.90
N ILE A 118 -14.69 -9.48 -4.07
CA ILE A 118 -15.41 -9.85 -5.30
C ILE A 118 -16.61 -8.93 -5.50
N GLY A 119 -17.41 -8.67 -4.45
CA GLY A 119 -18.53 -7.74 -4.52
C GLY A 119 -18.10 -6.32 -4.94
N ILE A 120 -17.03 -5.81 -4.33
CA ILE A 120 -16.46 -4.50 -4.68
C ILE A 120 -15.89 -4.50 -6.11
N SER A 121 -15.28 -5.62 -6.55
CA SER A 121 -14.75 -5.72 -7.92
C SER A 121 -15.83 -5.62 -8.98
N ILE A 122 -17.03 -6.15 -8.73
CA ILE A 122 -18.19 -6.02 -9.64
C ILE A 122 -18.60 -4.55 -9.76
N ILE A 123 -18.70 -3.84 -8.63
CA ILE A 123 -19.05 -2.41 -8.61
C ILE A 123 -18.00 -1.60 -9.37
N MET A 124 -16.71 -1.82 -9.08
CA MET A 124 -15.61 -1.10 -9.73
C MET A 124 -15.48 -1.43 -11.21
N ALA A 125 -15.71 -2.70 -11.61
CA ALA A 125 -15.71 -3.11 -13.02
C ALA A 125 -16.81 -2.41 -13.81
N TYR A 126 -18.02 -2.35 -13.25
CA TYR A 126 -19.14 -1.65 -13.88
C TYR A 126 -18.87 -0.13 -13.96
N GLY A 127 -18.30 0.46 -12.91
CA GLY A 127 -17.87 1.86 -12.93
C GLY A 127 -16.83 2.16 -14.00
N SER A 128 -15.85 1.30 -14.16
CA SER A 128 -14.82 1.43 -15.20
C SER A 128 -15.43 1.32 -16.59
N TYR A 129 -16.41 0.43 -16.78
CA TYR A 129 -17.17 0.33 -18.04
C TYR A 129 -17.89 1.64 -18.37
N ILE A 130 -18.60 2.28 -17.41
CA ILE A 130 -19.30 3.55 -17.64
C ILE A 130 -18.32 4.65 -18.08
N VAL A 131 -17.17 4.74 -17.44
CA VAL A 131 -16.13 5.72 -17.80
C VAL A 131 -15.68 5.51 -19.24
N ILE A 132 -15.41 4.28 -19.65
CA ILE A 132 -14.96 3.94 -21.02
C ILE A 132 -16.04 4.18 -22.05
N ALA A 133 -17.31 3.84 -21.73
CA ALA A 133 -18.45 4.10 -22.60
C ALA A 133 -18.62 5.60 -22.89
N LYS A 134 -18.46 6.45 -21.87
CA LYS A 134 -18.54 7.91 -22.00
C LYS A 134 -17.49 8.49 -22.96
N TYR A 135 -16.31 7.89 -23.01
CA TYR A 135 -15.22 8.36 -23.88
C TYR A 135 -15.21 7.70 -25.27
N GLY A 136 -16.26 6.92 -25.61
CA GLY A 136 -16.40 6.32 -26.93
C GLY A 136 -15.35 5.24 -27.27
N ALA A 137 -14.70 4.67 -26.26
CA ALA A 137 -13.68 3.64 -26.44
C ALA A 137 -14.26 2.21 -26.54
N LEU A 138 -15.58 2.06 -26.68
CA LEU A 138 -16.23 0.78 -26.91
C LEU A 138 -16.33 0.50 -28.41
N LYS A 139 -15.92 -0.70 -28.83
CA LYS A 139 -16.11 -1.17 -30.22
C LYS A 139 -17.54 -1.63 -30.48
N TYR A 140 -18.15 -2.23 -29.48
CA TYR A 140 -19.52 -2.76 -29.53
C TYR A 140 -20.27 -2.38 -28.27
N ASN A 141 -21.57 -2.18 -28.35
CA ASN A 141 -22.40 -1.75 -27.23
C ASN A 141 -23.60 -2.71 -27.03
N SER A 142 -23.36 -4.01 -27.19
CA SER A 142 -24.35 -5.04 -26.89
C SER A 142 -24.37 -5.37 -25.40
N PRO A 143 -25.52 -5.75 -24.80
CA PRO A 143 -25.58 -6.20 -23.40
C PRO A 143 -24.62 -7.37 -23.09
N ILE A 144 -24.35 -8.23 -24.07
CA ILE A 144 -23.43 -9.34 -23.95
C ILE A 144 -22.00 -8.82 -23.81
N ASP A 145 -21.61 -7.79 -24.57
CA ASP A 145 -20.26 -7.21 -24.48
C ASP A 145 -20.03 -6.53 -23.14
N ILE A 146 -21.04 -5.85 -22.61
CA ILE A 146 -20.99 -5.25 -21.27
C ILE A 146 -20.75 -6.33 -20.23
N PHE A 147 -21.52 -7.41 -20.27
CA PHE A 147 -21.35 -8.54 -19.35
C PHE A 147 -19.95 -9.17 -19.46
N LEU A 148 -19.45 -9.37 -20.69
CA LEU A 148 -18.11 -9.93 -20.91
C LEU A 148 -16.99 -9.01 -20.38
N ILE A 149 -17.11 -7.69 -20.56
CA ILE A 149 -16.13 -6.72 -20.05
C ILE A 149 -16.11 -6.76 -18.51
N VAL A 150 -17.27 -6.64 -17.87
CA VAL A 150 -17.39 -6.67 -16.42
C VAL A 150 -16.88 -8.01 -15.86
N LEU A 151 -17.30 -9.13 -16.44
CA LEU A 151 -16.88 -10.47 -16.04
C LEU A 151 -15.36 -10.63 -16.17
N SER A 152 -14.76 -10.20 -17.27
CA SER A 152 -13.32 -10.27 -17.50
C SER A 152 -12.53 -9.52 -16.44
N LEU A 153 -12.96 -8.32 -16.07
CA LEU A 153 -12.32 -7.51 -15.02
C LEU A 153 -12.45 -8.15 -13.63
N VAL A 154 -13.63 -8.69 -13.31
CA VAL A 154 -13.88 -9.36 -12.02
C VAL A 154 -13.05 -10.64 -11.91
N VAL A 155 -13.01 -11.45 -12.97
CA VAL A 155 -12.18 -12.67 -13.01
C VAL A 155 -10.71 -12.31 -12.89
N GLY A 156 -10.24 -11.28 -13.61
CA GLY A 156 -8.86 -10.79 -13.52
C GLY A 156 -8.48 -10.35 -12.12
N SER A 157 -9.32 -9.54 -11.47
CA SER A 157 -9.11 -9.10 -10.08
C SER A 157 -9.11 -10.28 -9.09
N THR A 158 -10.05 -11.22 -9.23
CA THR A 158 -10.14 -12.41 -8.37
C THR A 158 -8.90 -13.31 -8.55
N PHE A 159 -8.42 -13.47 -9.78
CA PHE A 159 -7.20 -14.19 -10.06
C PHE A 159 -5.98 -13.53 -9.39
N LEU A 160 -5.89 -12.19 -9.40
CA LEU A 160 -4.82 -11.47 -8.72
C LEU A 160 -4.86 -11.64 -7.20
N ILE A 161 -6.05 -11.70 -6.59
CA ILE A 161 -6.20 -11.98 -5.16
C ILE A 161 -5.64 -13.39 -4.86
N TRP A 162 -6.02 -14.38 -5.65
CA TRP A 162 -5.50 -15.75 -5.51
C TRP A 162 -3.99 -15.81 -5.71
N LEU A 163 -3.45 -15.10 -6.70
CA LEU A 163 -2.02 -15.04 -6.97
C LEU A 163 -1.26 -14.40 -5.82
N GLY A 164 -1.78 -13.30 -5.25
CA GLY A 164 -1.24 -12.67 -4.04
C GLY A 164 -1.22 -13.62 -2.84
N ASP A 165 -2.28 -14.42 -2.65
CA ASP A 165 -2.32 -15.43 -1.59
C ASP A 165 -1.25 -16.53 -1.82
N GLN A 166 -1.04 -16.98 -3.07
CA GLN A 166 0.02 -17.95 -3.37
C GLN A 166 1.42 -17.40 -3.07
N ILE A 167 1.66 -16.11 -3.38
CA ILE A 167 2.92 -15.45 -3.03
C ILE A 167 3.07 -15.40 -1.51
N THR A 168 2.04 -15.01 -0.77
CA THR A 168 2.08 -14.91 0.70
C THR A 168 2.36 -16.26 1.37
N VAL A 169 1.74 -17.33 0.89
CA VAL A 169 1.85 -18.67 1.49
C VAL A 169 3.15 -19.38 1.10
N LYS A 170 3.53 -19.34 -0.17
CA LYS A 170 4.65 -20.12 -0.72
C LYS A 170 5.88 -19.29 -1.11
N GLY A 171 5.75 -17.99 -1.15
CA GLY A 171 6.79 -17.06 -1.54
C GLY A 171 7.43 -16.33 -0.37
N VAL A 172 7.86 -15.09 -0.64
CA VAL A 172 8.47 -14.16 0.33
C VAL A 172 7.59 -12.92 0.42
N GLY A 173 7.29 -12.46 1.62
CA GLY A 173 6.56 -11.22 1.84
C GLY A 173 5.04 -11.32 1.70
N ASN A 174 4.38 -10.18 1.77
CA ASN A 174 2.95 -10.05 1.52
C ASN A 174 2.70 -9.98 0.01
N GLY A 175 1.97 -10.95 -0.55
CA GLY A 175 1.79 -11.06 -2.00
C GLY A 175 1.05 -9.87 -2.62
N THR A 176 0.07 -9.29 -1.93
CA THR A 176 -0.62 -8.08 -2.40
C THR A 176 0.35 -6.90 -2.52
N SER A 177 1.19 -6.69 -1.50
CA SER A 177 2.22 -5.65 -1.50
C SER A 177 3.25 -5.87 -2.62
N ILE A 178 3.63 -7.12 -2.89
CA ILE A 178 4.57 -7.46 -3.96
C ILE A 178 3.97 -7.20 -5.35
N ILE A 179 2.68 -7.45 -5.56
CA ILE A 179 2.01 -7.13 -6.82
C ILE A 179 2.01 -5.61 -7.05
N ILE A 180 1.69 -4.81 -6.03
CA ILE A 180 1.75 -3.34 -6.13
C ILE A 180 3.18 -2.87 -6.39
N TYR A 181 4.15 -3.42 -5.68
CA TYR A 181 5.57 -3.15 -5.87
C TYR A 181 6.04 -3.44 -7.31
N ALA A 182 5.65 -4.59 -7.85
CA ALA A 182 5.95 -4.97 -9.23
C ALA A 182 5.32 -4.01 -10.25
N ASN A 183 4.11 -3.50 -9.98
CA ASN A 183 3.46 -2.49 -10.80
C ASN A 183 4.26 -1.19 -10.81
N ILE A 184 4.64 -0.70 -9.64
CA ILE A 184 5.40 0.56 -9.51
C ILE A 184 6.74 0.46 -10.23
N ILE A 185 7.50 -0.62 -10.03
CA ILE A 185 8.78 -0.82 -10.71
C ILE A 185 8.61 -0.84 -12.23
N SER A 186 7.56 -1.50 -12.71
CA SER A 186 7.33 -1.59 -14.16
C SER A 186 6.91 -0.28 -14.82
N ALA A 187 6.42 0.69 -14.06
CA ALA A 187 6.11 2.02 -14.55
C ALA A 187 7.37 2.91 -14.68
N LEU A 188 8.44 2.64 -13.90
CA LEU A 188 9.65 3.45 -13.91
C LEU A 188 10.31 3.62 -15.30
N PRO A 189 10.49 2.58 -16.13
CA PRO A 189 11.06 2.75 -17.46
C PRO A 189 10.22 3.68 -18.36
N MET A 190 8.88 3.60 -18.25
CA MET A 190 7.98 4.46 -19.01
C MET A 190 8.07 5.91 -18.56
N THR A 191 8.16 6.14 -17.24
CA THR A 191 8.40 7.45 -16.65
C THR A 191 9.72 8.06 -17.17
N GLY A 192 10.80 7.26 -17.23
CA GLY A 192 12.07 7.69 -17.80
C GLY A 192 11.97 8.07 -19.28
N TYR A 193 11.23 7.29 -20.07
CA TYR A 193 10.96 7.59 -21.47
C TYR A 193 10.15 8.89 -21.65
N GLN A 194 9.15 9.11 -20.80
CA GLN A 194 8.37 10.36 -20.80
C GLN A 194 9.25 11.59 -20.53
N ILE A 195 10.11 11.54 -19.51
CA ILE A 195 11.06 12.62 -19.21
C ILE A 195 11.98 12.88 -20.40
N TYR A 196 12.51 11.82 -21.01
CA TYR A 196 13.37 11.92 -22.20
C TYR A 196 12.64 12.56 -23.39
N SER A 197 11.38 12.18 -23.64
CA SER A 197 10.57 12.75 -24.72
C SER A 197 10.24 14.23 -24.49
N LEU A 198 9.96 14.65 -23.25
CA LEU A 198 9.76 16.05 -22.90
C LEU A 198 11.03 16.90 -23.08
N LEU A 199 12.20 16.33 -22.78
CA LEU A 199 13.49 16.98 -22.97
C LEU A 199 13.78 17.21 -24.46
N ILE A 200 13.57 16.21 -25.32
CA ILE A 200 13.77 16.34 -26.78
C ILE A 200 12.76 17.33 -27.39
N ALA A 201 11.52 17.32 -26.89
CA ALA A 201 10.49 18.27 -27.34
C ALA A 201 10.76 19.71 -26.90
N GLY A 202 11.83 19.98 -26.13
CA GLY A 202 12.19 21.32 -25.63
C GLY A 202 11.21 21.87 -24.59
N LYS A 203 10.33 21.03 -24.02
CA LYS A 203 9.35 21.46 -23.01
C LYS A 203 9.98 21.61 -21.62
N ILE A 204 11.10 20.95 -21.37
CA ILE A 204 11.84 20.97 -20.10
C ILE A 204 13.33 21.16 -20.36
N ASN A 205 14.01 21.82 -19.41
CA ASN A 205 15.45 22.03 -19.46
C ASN A 205 16.20 20.90 -18.74
N ILE A 206 17.46 20.65 -19.14
CA ILE A 206 18.30 19.63 -18.49
C ILE A 206 18.51 19.92 -16.99
N VAL A 207 18.51 21.19 -16.59
CA VAL A 207 18.63 21.61 -15.18
C VAL A 207 17.38 21.19 -14.40
N GLU A 208 16.19 21.32 -14.97
CA GLU A 208 14.93 20.87 -14.36
C GLU A 208 14.93 19.35 -14.16
N VAL A 209 15.45 18.59 -15.13
CA VAL A 209 15.57 17.13 -15.00
C VAL A 209 16.54 16.76 -13.87
N ILE A 210 17.69 17.42 -13.77
CA ILE A 210 18.65 17.17 -12.67
C ILE A 210 18.03 17.49 -11.31
N LEU A 211 17.30 18.60 -11.21
CA LEU A 211 16.59 18.98 -9.98
C LEU A 211 15.50 17.97 -9.62
N PHE A 212 14.71 17.50 -10.61
CA PHE A 212 13.68 16.50 -10.40
C PHE A 212 14.26 15.16 -9.91
N VAL A 213 15.30 14.66 -10.56
CA VAL A 213 15.99 13.43 -10.16
C VAL A 213 16.64 13.59 -8.79
N GLY A 214 17.27 14.73 -8.51
CA GLY A 214 17.84 15.06 -7.21
C GLY A 214 16.77 15.07 -6.10
N ALA A 215 15.62 15.70 -6.35
CA ALA A 215 14.49 15.70 -5.43
C ALA A 215 13.92 14.30 -5.20
N ALA A 216 13.81 13.47 -6.25
CA ALA A 216 13.35 12.08 -6.14
C ALA A 216 14.31 11.24 -5.28
N ILE A 217 15.61 11.37 -5.46
CA ILE A 217 16.64 10.69 -4.64
C ILE A 217 16.59 11.18 -3.20
N ALA A 218 16.47 12.49 -2.98
CA ALA A 218 16.36 13.07 -1.63
C ALA A 218 15.11 12.56 -0.91
N LEU A 219 13.98 12.49 -1.60
CA LEU A 219 12.73 11.94 -1.09
C LEU A 219 12.90 10.46 -0.72
N LEU A 220 13.50 9.66 -1.60
CA LEU A 220 13.78 8.24 -1.36
C LEU A 220 14.68 8.05 -0.14
N ALA A 221 15.76 8.82 -0.03
CA ALA A 221 16.65 8.77 1.13
C ALA A 221 15.94 9.17 2.43
N GLY A 222 15.10 10.22 2.38
CA GLY A 222 14.28 10.66 3.50
C GLY A 222 13.29 9.58 3.95
N VAL A 223 12.61 8.91 3.03
CA VAL A 223 11.69 7.80 3.33
C VAL A 223 12.44 6.63 3.98
N ILE A 224 13.60 6.24 3.45
CA ILE A 224 14.42 5.16 4.05
C ILE A 224 14.84 5.53 5.46
N TYR A 225 15.34 6.75 5.67
CA TYR A 225 15.79 7.22 6.98
C TYR A 225 14.65 7.17 8.02
N LEU A 226 13.48 7.66 7.64
CA LEU A 226 12.30 7.68 8.50
C LEU A 226 11.73 6.28 8.76
N TYR A 227 11.79 5.38 7.77
CA TYR A 227 11.32 3.99 7.91
C TYR A 227 12.19 3.19 8.88
N LEU A 228 13.50 3.47 8.90
CA LEU A 228 14.46 2.86 9.82
C LEU A 228 14.46 3.51 11.21
N ALA A 229 13.82 4.68 11.35
CA ALA A 229 13.71 5.37 12.63
C ALA A 229 12.75 4.63 13.57
N GLU A 230 13.28 4.22 14.73
CA GLU A 230 12.55 3.46 15.75
C GLU A 230 12.62 4.17 17.10
N ARG A 231 11.47 4.26 17.79
CA ARG A 231 11.46 4.61 19.20
C ARG A 231 11.64 3.34 20.03
N ARG A 232 12.76 3.20 20.71
CA ARG A 232 13.07 2.05 21.57
C ARG A 232 12.60 2.30 22.99
N ILE A 233 11.66 1.48 23.48
CA ILE A 233 11.19 1.50 24.87
C ILE A 233 11.99 0.44 25.62
N GLN A 234 12.70 0.84 26.68
CA GLN A 234 13.45 -0.08 27.51
C GLN A 234 12.49 -0.93 28.35
N VAL A 235 12.71 -2.25 28.34
CA VAL A 235 11.96 -3.22 29.16
C VAL A 235 12.97 -4.07 29.92
N GLN A 236 12.68 -4.30 31.20
CA GLN A 236 13.45 -5.19 32.06
C GLN A 236 12.59 -6.40 32.42
N TYR A 237 13.17 -7.59 32.36
CA TYR A 237 12.51 -8.83 32.77
C TYR A 237 13.14 -9.33 34.07
N SER A 238 12.29 -9.64 35.06
CA SER A 238 12.73 -10.04 36.41
C SER A 238 13.39 -11.44 36.44
N ASN A 239 13.11 -12.33 35.50
CA ASN A 239 13.44 -13.75 35.54
C ASN A 239 14.61 -14.20 34.62
N LYS A 240 15.70 -13.44 34.52
CA LYS A 240 16.91 -13.95 33.89
C LYS A 240 18.11 -14.00 34.88
N ALA A 241 17.92 -14.74 35.97
CA ALA A 241 19.02 -15.27 36.76
C ALA A 241 19.37 -16.68 36.26
N VAL A 242 20.19 -16.79 35.22
CA VAL A 242 20.82 -18.05 34.81
C VAL A 242 22.32 -17.86 35.02
N GLY A 243 22.81 -18.41 36.16
CA GLY A 243 24.23 -18.41 36.51
C GLY A 243 24.71 -17.10 37.13
N SER A 244 25.86 -17.16 37.83
CA SER A 244 26.48 -16.11 38.65
C SER A 244 26.95 -14.85 37.92
N ARG A 245 26.56 -14.63 36.67
CA ARG A 245 26.71 -13.36 35.94
C ARG A 245 25.32 -12.80 35.67
N MET A 246 24.94 -11.76 36.41
CA MET A 246 23.78 -10.88 36.08
C MET A 246 24.01 -10.29 34.69
N ALA A 247 23.64 -11.02 33.64
CA ALA A 247 23.42 -10.43 32.31
C ALA A 247 22.20 -9.56 32.44
N ARG A 248 22.33 -8.28 32.74
CA ARG A 248 21.32 -7.23 32.55
C ARG A 248 20.96 -7.20 31.07
N GLY A 249 20.16 -8.16 30.63
CA GLY A 249 19.59 -8.15 29.29
C GLY A 249 18.60 -7.01 29.20
N GLN A 250 19.07 -5.81 28.91
CA GLN A 250 18.20 -4.70 28.52
C GLN A 250 17.56 -5.11 27.22
N SER A 251 16.30 -5.50 27.28
CA SER A 251 15.46 -5.71 26.11
C SER A 251 14.73 -4.40 25.79
N HIS A 252 14.48 -4.14 24.49
CA HIS A 252 13.69 -2.98 24.11
C HIS A 252 12.61 -3.41 23.13
N ILE A 253 11.48 -2.72 23.23
CA ILE A 253 10.40 -2.81 22.24
C ILE A 253 10.67 -1.74 21.19
N PRO A 254 10.99 -2.11 19.94
CA PRO A 254 11.16 -1.15 18.86
C PRO A 254 9.77 -0.75 18.34
N LEU A 255 9.44 0.55 18.40
CA LEU A 255 8.26 1.11 17.77
C LEU A 255 8.70 1.88 16.51
N SER A 256 8.36 1.38 15.33
CA SER A 256 8.65 2.07 14.07
C SER A 256 7.78 3.32 13.94
N ILE A 257 8.36 4.43 13.48
CA ILE A 257 7.67 5.72 13.36
C ILE A 257 6.72 5.72 12.18
N ILE A 258 7.10 5.11 11.05
CA ILE A 258 6.34 5.11 9.79
C ILE A 258 5.82 3.72 9.41
N GLY A 259 6.04 2.69 10.21
CA GLY A 259 5.66 1.31 9.84
C GLY A 259 4.17 1.15 9.47
N THR A 260 3.30 1.93 10.06
CA THR A 260 1.85 1.93 9.80
C THR A 260 1.41 2.98 8.76
N ALA A 261 2.26 3.97 8.46
CA ALA A 261 1.89 5.11 7.62
C ALA A 261 1.59 4.74 6.16
N VAL A 262 2.25 3.71 5.63
CA VAL A 262 2.00 3.26 4.24
C VAL A 262 0.56 2.81 4.06
N ILE A 263 0.05 2.00 5.00
CA ILE A 263 -1.33 1.52 4.97
C ILE A 263 -2.28 2.70 5.17
N ALA A 264 -1.95 3.62 6.08
CA ALA A 264 -2.72 4.82 6.33
C ALA A 264 -2.85 5.74 5.09
N ILE A 265 -1.77 5.91 4.33
CA ILE A 265 -1.79 6.66 3.07
C ILE A 265 -2.70 5.97 2.03
N ILE A 266 -2.62 4.65 1.90
CA ILE A 266 -3.49 3.90 1.00
C ILE A 266 -4.97 4.07 1.41
N PHE A 267 -5.26 4.09 2.72
CA PHE A 267 -6.61 4.35 3.26
C PHE A 267 -7.08 5.77 2.91
N ALA A 268 -6.24 6.77 3.16
CA ALA A 268 -6.57 8.15 2.83
C ALA A 268 -6.89 8.30 1.33
N MET A 269 -6.07 7.70 0.46
CA MET A 269 -6.32 7.70 -0.98
C MET A 269 -7.60 6.96 -1.37
N SER A 270 -7.89 5.83 -0.76
CA SER A 270 -9.11 5.06 -1.03
C SER A 270 -10.35 5.85 -0.64
N VAL A 271 -10.33 6.52 0.51
CA VAL A 271 -11.42 7.40 0.96
C VAL A 271 -11.59 8.60 0.02
N MET A 272 -10.49 9.21 -0.42
CA MET A 272 -10.52 10.34 -1.36
C MET A 272 -11.02 9.92 -2.76
N SER A 273 -10.69 8.73 -3.22
CA SER A 273 -11.10 8.23 -4.55
C SER A 273 -12.54 7.73 -4.59
N PHE A 274 -13.12 7.34 -3.45
CA PHE A 274 -14.47 6.79 -3.39
C PHE A 274 -15.57 7.76 -3.89
N PRO A 275 -15.66 9.03 -3.40
CA PRO A 275 -16.65 9.98 -3.90
C PRO A 275 -16.51 10.28 -5.39
N MET A 276 -15.28 10.34 -5.90
CA MET A 276 -15.00 10.53 -7.31
C MET A 276 -15.48 9.33 -8.15
N THR A 277 -15.27 8.11 -7.65
CA THR A 277 -15.74 6.88 -8.30
C THR A 277 -17.27 6.88 -8.36
N VAL A 278 -17.95 7.24 -7.26
CA VAL A 278 -19.42 7.33 -7.22
C VAL A 278 -19.94 8.44 -8.16
N ALA A 279 -19.26 9.59 -8.21
CA ALA A 279 -19.61 10.69 -9.11
C ALA A 279 -19.56 10.28 -10.59
N ASN A 280 -18.63 9.42 -10.97
CA ASN A 280 -18.52 8.90 -12.34
C ASN A 280 -19.71 8.03 -12.76
N PHE A 281 -20.46 7.41 -11.81
CA PHE A 281 -21.70 6.70 -12.10
C PHE A 281 -22.85 7.64 -12.48
N PHE A 282 -22.81 8.91 -12.02
CA PHE A 282 -23.87 9.89 -12.20
C PHE A 282 -23.38 11.17 -12.85
N PRO A 283 -22.78 11.12 -14.06
CA PRO A 283 -22.08 12.27 -14.66
C PRO A 283 -22.97 13.49 -14.93
N ASN A 284 -24.29 13.30 -15.02
CA ASN A 284 -25.27 14.36 -15.28
C ASN A 284 -25.84 14.97 -13.99
N ALA A 285 -25.54 14.43 -12.82
CA ALA A 285 -26.03 14.96 -11.56
C ALA A 285 -25.21 16.21 -11.14
N SER A 286 -25.87 17.25 -10.65
CA SER A 286 -25.22 18.50 -10.24
C SER A 286 -24.15 18.30 -9.16
N TRP A 287 -24.40 17.41 -8.20
CA TRP A 287 -23.42 17.07 -7.16
C TRP A 287 -22.19 16.35 -7.72
N ALA A 288 -22.35 15.49 -8.73
CA ALA A 288 -21.25 14.79 -9.38
C ALA A 288 -20.37 15.75 -10.17
N GLN A 289 -20.99 16.70 -10.91
CA GLN A 289 -20.27 17.75 -11.62
C GLN A 289 -19.52 18.67 -10.64
N TRP A 290 -20.09 18.94 -9.48
CA TRP A 290 -19.39 19.70 -8.44
C TRP A 290 -18.18 18.94 -7.90
N ILE A 291 -18.30 17.63 -7.63
CA ILE A 291 -17.18 16.80 -7.16
C ILE A 291 -16.05 16.75 -8.20
N THR A 292 -16.39 16.58 -9.48
CA THR A 292 -15.39 16.33 -10.54
C THR A 292 -14.82 17.61 -11.15
N GLY A 293 -15.59 18.70 -11.23
CA GLY A 293 -15.24 19.89 -12.01
C GLY A 293 -15.04 21.19 -11.20
N SER A 294 -15.45 21.22 -9.93
CA SER A 294 -15.32 22.46 -9.15
C SER A 294 -13.88 22.71 -8.69
N SER A 295 -13.42 23.95 -8.83
CA SER A 295 -12.13 24.42 -8.28
C SER A 295 -12.10 24.42 -6.74
N TYR A 296 -13.25 24.28 -6.09
CA TYR A 296 -13.39 24.19 -4.63
C TYR A 296 -13.66 22.77 -4.15
N SER A 297 -13.68 21.77 -5.04
CA SER A 297 -13.92 20.40 -4.63
C SER A 297 -12.72 19.83 -3.87
N PRO A 298 -12.91 19.27 -2.66
CA PRO A 298 -11.84 18.62 -1.91
C PRO A 298 -11.42 17.27 -2.51
N PHE A 299 -12.12 16.79 -3.56
CA PHE A 299 -11.85 15.52 -4.23
C PHE A 299 -11.12 15.69 -5.57
N ASN A 300 -10.99 16.91 -6.07
CA ASN A 300 -10.25 17.19 -7.30
C ASN A 300 -8.76 17.40 -6.98
N SER A 301 -7.89 16.55 -7.53
CA SER A 301 -6.44 16.54 -7.25
C SER A 301 -5.69 17.83 -7.57
N GLY A 302 -6.26 18.71 -8.40
CA GLY A 302 -5.69 20.02 -8.72
C GLY A 302 -5.94 21.13 -7.69
N THR A 303 -6.73 20.85 -6.63
CA THR A 303 -7.15 21.87 -5.66
C THR A 303 -6.33 21.83 -4.37
N TRP A 304 -6.13 23.00 -3.75
CA TRP A 304 -5.47 23.06 -2.44
C TRP A 304 -6.31 22.38 -1.34
N MET A 305 -7.65 22.35 -1.48
CA MET A 305 -8.54 21.65 -0.56
C MET A 305 -8.34 20.13 -0.60
N TYR A 306 -8.03 19.56 -1.78
CA TYR A 306 -7.62 18.17 -1.89
C TYR A 306 -6.37 17.89 -1.07
N ILE A 307 -5.34 18.72 -1.20
CA ILE A 307 -4.08 18.59 -0.46
C ILE A 307 -4.35 18.65 1.05
N ALA A 308 -5.13 19.64 1.51
CA ALA A 308 -5.46 19.79 2.93
C ALA A 308 -6.22 18.58 3.50
N LEU A 309 -7.27 18.12 2.80
CA LEU A 309 -8.07 16.97 3.23
C LEU A 309 -7.22 15.68 3.21
N TYR A 310 -6.40 15.51 2.19
CA TYR A 310 -5.52 14.35 2.08
C TYR A 310 -4.49 14.29 3.22
N CYS A 311 -3.92 15.45 3.63
CA CYS A 311 -3.06 15.55 4.81
C CYS A 311 -3.78 15.12 6.09
N ILE A 312 -4.95 15.72 6.33
CA ILE A 312 -5.73 15.45 7.53
C ILE A 312 -6.08 13.96 7.60
N LEU A 313 -6.55 13.37 6.51
CA LEU A 313 -6.87 11.95 6.45
C LEU A 313 -5.63 11.07 6.65
N THR A 314 -4.48 11.43 6.07
CA THR A 314 -3.24 10.67 6.25
C THR A 314 -2.79 10.68 7.70
N ILE A 315 -2.82 11.83 8.38
CA ILE A 315 -2.46 11.95 9.80
C ILE A 315 -3.46 11.15 10.65
N PHE A 316 -4.76 11.33 10.40
CA PHE A 316 -5.81 10.63 11.12
C PHE A 316 -5.69 9.11 10.98
N PHE A 317 -5.56 8.59 9.76
CA PHE A 317 -5.43 7.14 9.54
C PHE A 317 -4.11 6.59 10.07
N THR A 318 -3.01 7.36 10.07
CA THR A 318 -1.75 6.91 10.68
C THR A 318 -1.92 6.75 12.19
N TRP A 319 -2.55 7.71 12.86
CA TRP A 319 -2.86 7.63 14.28
C TRP A 319 -3.79 6.45 14.57
N PHE A 320 -4.91 6.37 13.86
CA PHE A 320 -5.93 5.34 14.03
C PHE A 320 -5.36 3.93 13.82
N TYR A 321 -4.62 3.72 12.74
CA TYR A 321 -4.05 2.42 12.42
C TYR A 321 -2.94 2.00 13.38
N THR A 322 -2.19 2.97 13.91
CA THR A 322 -1.18 2.69 14.95
C THR A 322 -1.83 2.15 16.22
N GLN A 323 -2.95 2.73 16.66
CA GLN A 323 -3.69 2.23 17.82
C GLN A 323 -4.22 0.80 17.64
N ILE A 324 -4.76 0.51 16.48
CA ILE A 324 -5.29 -0.81 16.15
C ILE A 324 -4.20 -1.89 16.08
N THR A 325 -3.05 -1.52 15.52
CA THR A 325 -1.96 -2.49 15.28
C THR A 325 -1.21 -2.82 16.57
N PHE A 326 -0.95 -1.85 17.41
CA PHE A 326 -0.10 -2.03 18.57
C PHE A 326 -0.86 -2.44 19.84
N LYS A 327 -2.16 -2.12 19.95
CA LYS A 327 -3.03 -2.50 21.09
C LYS A 327 -2.31 -2.37 22.44
N PRO A 328 -2.19 -1.17 23.00
CA PRO A 328 -1.41 -0.91 24.21
C PRO A 328 -1.82 -1.74 25.43
N ASP A 329 -3.12 -2.09 25.52
CA ASP A 329 -3.73 -2.96 26.51
C ASP A 329 -3.15 -4.38 26.48
N GLU A 330 -3.19 -5.03 25.29
CA GLU A 330 -2.65 -6.37 25.09
C GLU A 330 -1.12 -6.39 25.30
N MET A 331 -0.42 -5.34 24.88
CA MET A 331 1.04 -5.21 25.11
C MET A 331 1.38 -5.12 26.59
N ALA A 332 0.67 -4.31 27.36
CA ALA A 332 0.88 -4.14 28.81
C ALA A 332 0.58 -5.46 29.55
N GLU A 333 -0.49 -6.15 29.18
CA GLU A 333 -0.85 -7.45 29.75
C GLU A 333 0.17 -8.53 29.46
N ASN A 334 0.64 -8.62 28.20
CA ASN A 334 1.66 -9.60 27.80
C ASN A 334 3.00 -9.33 28.49
N MET A 335 3.38 -8.06 28.69
CA MET A 335 4.55 -7.70 29.48
C MET A 335 4.39 -8.14 30.92
N HIS A 336 3.24 -7.91 31.53
CA HIS A 336 2.98 -8.31 32.92
C HIS A 336 3.04 -9.84 33.09
N LYS A 337 2.41 -10.60 32.18
CA LYS A 337 2.48 -12.07 32.16
C LYS A 337 3.89 -12.61 32.00
N SER A 338 4.76 -11.90 31.28
CA SER A 338 6.18 -12.25 31.09
C SER A 338 7.10 -11.73 32.18
N SER A 339 6.57 -11.21 33.29
CA SER A 339 7.34 -10.54 34.37
C SER A 339 8.24 -9.40 33.88
N GLY A 340 7.83 -8.75 32.76
CA GLY A 340 8.49 -7.60 32.18
C GLY A 340 7.92 -6.29 32.76
N PHE A 341 8.75 -5.28 32.94
CA PHE A 341 8.33 -3.96 33.39
C PHE A 341 9.15 -2.86 32.70
N ILE A 342 8.56 -1.68 32.61
CA ILE A 342 9.24 -0.47 32.13
C ILE A 342 9.85 0.23 33.34
N PRO A 343 11.17 0.54 33.35
CA PRO A 343 11.77 1.27 34.46
C PRO A 343 11.07 2.60 34.74
N GLY A 344 10.68 2.81 36.00
CA GLY A 344 9.96 4.00 36.42
C GLY A 344 8.45 4.00 36.22
N VAL A 345 7.86 2.93 35.66
CA VAL A 345 6.41 2.79 35.46
C VAL A 345 5.91 1.54 36.20
N ARG A 346 4.84 1.68 36.97
CA ARG A 346 4.24 0.53 37.67
C ARG A 346 3.61 -0.43 36.67
N PRO A 347 3.79 -1.76 36.83
CA PRO A 347 3.14 -2.78 35.98
C PRO A 347 1.60 -2.67 36.01
N GLY A 348 0.96 -3.06 34.92
CA GLY A 348 -0.49 -3.04 34.76
C GLY A 348 -1.00 -1.76 34.06
N LYS A 349 -2.11 -1.20 34.54
CA LYS A 349 -2.78 -0.04 33.92
C LYS A 349 -1.89 1.21 33.71
N PRO A 350 -0.97 1.57 34.63
CA PRO A 350 -0.02 2.66 34.38
C PRO A 350 0.91 2.41 33.17
N THR A 351 1.28 1.15 32.92
CA THR A 351 2.09 0.75 31.75
C THR A 351 1.31 0.91 30.46
N GLU A 352 0.02 0.53 30.44
CA GLU A 352 -0.90 0.74 29.31
C GLU A 352 -0.99 2.23 28.95
N ILE A 353 -1.30 3.09 29.95
CA ILE A 353 -1.40 4.56 29.76
C ILE A 353 -0.07 5.15 29.24
N TYR A 354 1.06 4.67 29.74
CA TYR A 354 2.37 5.12 29.28
C TYR A 354 2.61 4.72 27.81
N LEU A 355 2.32 3.47 27.45
CA LEU A 355 2.46 2.97 26.07
C LEU A 355 1.54 3.72 25.11
N GLU A 356 0.28 3.92 25.48
CA GLU A 356 -0.68 4.70 24.72
C GLU A 356 -0.18 6.14 24.45
N LYS A 357 0.35 6.80 25.48
CA LYS A 357 0.90 8.16 25.37
C LYS A 357 2.11 8.23 24.44
N VAL A 358 2.98 7.21 24.47
CA VAL A 358 4.13 7.12 23.56
C VAL A 358 3.68 6.83 22.14
N LEU A 359 2.76 5.88 21.94
CA LEU A 359 2.20 5.54 20.65
C LEU A 359 1.50 6.72 19.97
N ASN A 360 0.69 7.48 20.74
CA ASN A 360 0.03 8.68 20.25
C ASN A 360 1.03 9.71 19.71
N LYS A 361 2.13 9.95 20.42
CA LYS A 361 3.18 10.88 19.97
C LYS A 361 3.90 10.38 18.72
N VAL A 362 4.26 9.10 18.71
CA VAL A 362 4.95 8.47 17.57
C VAL A 362 4.06 8.47 16.33
N ALA A 363 2.77 8.13 16.49
CA ALA A 363 1.80 8.13 15.40
C ALA A 363 1.56 9.52 14.81
N LEU A 364 1.47 10.56 15.65
CA LEU A 364 1.29 11.93 15.18
C LEU A 364 2.51 12.42 14.40
N ILE A 365 3.71 12.20 14.92
CA ILE A 365 4.96 12.54 14.22
C ILE A 365 5.06 11.77 12.90
N GLY A 366 4.82 10.45 12.92
CA GLY A 366 4.81 9.60 11.74
C GLY A 366 3.78 10.04 10.70
N GLY A 367 2.58 10.44 11.15
CA GLY A 367 1.51 10.94 10.29
C GLY A 367 1.87 12.26 9.60
N ILE A 368 2.50 13.19 10.32
CA ILE A 368 2.97 14.46 9.74
C ILE A 368 4.04 14.20 8.66
N PHE A 369 5.03 13.36 8.96
CA PHE A 369 6.04 13.01 7.95
C PHE A 369 5.46 12.28 6.76
N ALA A 370 4.52 11.34 6.97
CA ALA A 370 3.82 10.66 5.91
C ALA A 370 3.03 11.62 5.02
N ALA A 371 2.34 12.60 5.61
CA ALA A 371 1.62 13.64 4.89
C ALA A 371 2.57 14.50 4.04
N ILE A 372 3.71 14.93 4.60
CA ILE A 372 4.73 15.69 3.85
C ILE A 372 5.22 14.89 2.64
N ILE A 373 5.58 13.60 2.82
CA ILE A 373 6.05 12.75 1.74
C ILE A 373 4.97 12.56 0.66
N ALA A 374 3.72 12.42 1.07
CA ALA A 374 2.60 12.21 0.16
C ALA A 374 2.27 13.45 -0.67
N ILE A 375 2.49 14.66 -0.13
CA ILE A 375 2.18 15.94 -0.79
C ILE A 375 3.26 16.34 -1.79
N VAL A 376 4.54 16.08 -1.49
CA VAL A 376 5.66 16.56 -2.32
C VAL A 376 5.45 16.28 -3.82
N PRO A 377 5.04 15.09 -4.27
CA PRO A 377 4.79 14.84 -5.69
C PRO A 377 3.57 15.57 -6.25
N VAL A 378 2.53 15.76 -5.44
CA VAL A 378 1.35 16.54 -5.85
C VAL A 378 1.74 17.99 -6.10
N LEU A 379 2.60 18.54 -5.24
CA LEU A 379 3.15 19.90 -5.46
C LEU A 379 4.05 19.95 -6.69
N VAL A 380 4.94 18.96 -6.86
CA VAL A 380 5.79 18.88 -8.05
C VAL A 380 4.95 18.81 -9.32
N ALA A 381 3.93 17.96 -9.37
CA ALA A 381 3.03 17.84 -10.53
C ALA A 381 2.27 19.14 -10.81
N ASN A 382 1.82 19.87 -9.79
CA ASN A 382 1.02 21.09 -9.99
C ASN A 382 1.85 22.34 -10.32
N TYR A 383 3.11 22.41 -9.85
CA TYR A 383 3.93 23.62 -9.96
C TYR A 383 5.12 23.49 -10.89
N THR A 384 5.33 22.33 -11.54
CA THR A 384 6.44 22.11 -12.48
C THR A 384 5.93 21.63 -13.84
N SER A 385 6.81 21.68 -14.84
CA SER A 385 6.53 21.16 -16.18
C SER A 385 6.42 19.63 -16.26
N PHE A 386 6.49 18.94 -15.11
CA PHE A 386 6.40 17.48 -15.01
C PHE A 386 4.98 16.97 -14.73
N GLN A 387 3.94 17.72 -15.13
CA GLN A 387 2.53 17.34 -14.91
C GLN A 387 2.17 15.98 -15.51
N ASP A 388 2.79 15.62 -16.63
CA ASP A 388 2.57 14.36 -17.33
C ASP A 388 3.41 13.19 -16.77
N VAL A 389 4.36 13.49 -15.86
CA VAL A 389 5.25 12.49 -15.29
C VAL A 389 4.61 11.84 -14.06
N GLN A 390 4.23 10.59 -14.22
CA GLN A 390 3.57 9.81 -13.16
C GLN A 390 4.56 9.34 -12.08
N PHE A 391 5.14 10.26 -11.34
CA PHE A 391 6.02 9.96 -10.21
C PHE A 391 5.34 10.34 -8.89
N GLY A 392 4.65 9.40 -8.27
CA GLY A 392 3.92 9.62 -7.01
C GLY A 392 4.79 9.35 -5.78
N GLY A 393 4.76 10.23 -4.76
CA GLY A 393 5.44 9.99 -3.48
C GLY A 393 4.91 8.79 -2.72
N THR A 394 3.64 8.49 -2.90
CA THR A 394 3.03 7.25 -2.40
C THR A 394 3.68 6.03 -3.02
N SER A 395 4.00 6.07 -4.32
CA SER A 395 4.69 4.98 -5.00
C SER A 395 6.10 4.77 -4.46
N VAL A 396 6.85 5.85 -4.22
CA VAL A 396 8.19 5.77 -3.59
C VAL A 396 8.10 5.20 -2.18
N LEU A 397 7.11 5.64 -1.40
CA LEU A 397 6.90 5.18 -0.03
C LEU A 397 6.56 3.68 0.00
N ILE A 398 5.66 3.23 -0.88
CA ILE A 398 5.30 1.81 -1.03
C ILE A 398 6.52 0.99 -1.48
N LEU A 399 7.26 1.48 -2.47
CA LEU A 399 8.45 0.81 -2.99
C LEU A 399 9.51 0.58 -1.90
N VAL A 400 9.83 1.61 -1.12
CA VAL A 400 10.78 1.52 -0.01
C VAL A 400 10.27 0.56 1.07
N SER A 401 9.02 0.71 1.49
CA SER A 401 8.45 -0.07 2.59
C SER A 401 8.39 -1.56 2.27
N VAL A 402 7.91 -1.91 1.07
CA VAL A 402 7.84 -3.32 0.64
C VAL A 402 9.24 -3.91 0.50
N SER A 403 10.20 -3.14 -0.06
CA SER A 403 11.61 -3.59 -0.14
C SER A 403 12.19 -3.89 1.23
N LEU A 404 11.99 -3.00 2.20
CA LEU A 404 12.51 -3.16 3.57
C LEU A 404 11.79 -4.28 4.33
N GLU A 405 10.49 -4.45 4.11
CA GLU A 405 9.70 -5.54 4.68
C GLU A 405 10.20 -6.90 4.19
N ILE A 406 10.40 -7.05 2.87
CA ILE A 406 10.97 -8.27 2.27
C ILE A 406 12.34 -8.56 2.87
N MET A 407 13.21 -7.55 2.99
CA MET A 407 14.54 -7.70 3.56
C MET A 407 14.50 -8.10 5.03
N ARG A 408 13.58 -7.51 5.81
CA ARG A 408 13.39 -7.87 7.23
C ARG A 408 12.90 -9.32 7.37
N GLN A 409 11.95 -9.76 6.56
CA GLN A 409 11.48 -11.15 6.55
C GLN A 409 12.58 -12.15 6.16
N LEU A 410 13.35 -11.84 5.12
CA LEU A 410 14.48 -12.69 4.71
C LEU A 410 15.54 -12.76 5.81
N SER A 411 15.88 -11.66 6.45
CA SER A 411 16.82 -11.61 7.57
C SER A 411 16.34 -12.46 8.74
N THR A 412 15.07 -12.36 9.12
CA THR A 412 14.47 -13.16 10.21
C THR A 412 14.49 -14.65 9.88
N GLN A 413 14.13 -15.05 8.65
CA GLN A 413 14.15 -16.44 8.23
C GLN A 413 15.59 -17.02 8.17
N LEU A 414 16.57 -16.21 7.77
CA LEU A 414 18.00 -16.60 7.82
C LEU A 414 18.45 -16.83 9.25
N THR A 415 18.15 -15.93 10.17
CA THR A 415 18.52 -16.05 11.58
C THR A 415 17.92 -17.31 12.21
N MET A 416 16.65 -17.59 11.97
CA MET A 416 15.99 -18.81 12.48
C MET A 416 16.67 -20.09 11.97
N LYS A 417 17.10 -20.13 10.71
CA LYS A 417 17.78 -21.30 10.14
C LYS A 417 19.21 -21.49 10.66
N HIS A 418 19.91 -20.40 10.92
CA HIS A 418 21.21 -20.50 11.60
C HIS A 418 21.11 -21.11 13.00
N TYR A 419 20.07 -20.77 13.77
CA TYR A 419 19.84 -21.39 15.08
C TYR A 419 19.48 -22.87 14.98
N GLN A 420 18.70 -23.30 13.98
CA GLN A 420 18.38 -24.71 13.76
C GLN A 420 19.60 -25.55 13.32
N GLY A 421 20.54 -24.96 12.57
CA GLY A 421 21.78 -25.63 12.17
C GLY A 421 22.81 -25.82 13.30
N PHE A 422 22.63 -25.12 14.44
CA PHE A 422 23.44 -25.34 15.65
C PHE A 422 22.85 -26.40 16.60
N LEU A 423 21.59 -26.80 16.38
CA LEU A 423 20.89 -27.79 17.22
C LEU A 423 20.86 -29.21 16.60
N ASN A 424 21.28 -29.34 15.35
CA ASN A 424 21.51 -30.60 14.63
C ASN A 424 23.04 -30.80 14.42
#